data_b21ba90094502ecf407e5d4925af0c2e
#
_entry.id   b21ba90094502ecf407e5d4925af0c2e
#
_cell.length_a   1.000
_cell.length_b   1.000
_cell.length_c   1.000
_cell.angle_alpha   90.00
_cell.angle_beta   90.00
_cell.angle_gamma   90.00
#
_symmetry.space_group_name_H-M   'P 1'
#
loop_
_entity.id
_entity.type
_entity.pdbx_description
1 polymer ?
#
loop_
_entity_poly.entity_id
_entity_poly.type
_entity_poly.pdbx_seq_one_letter_code
_entity_poly.pdbx_strand_id
1 'polypeptide(L)'
;MRIGATKGVLLNAGGFARNAEMRRQFGPQPSFTEWTVANPGDTGEMLQTAVKLGAATHGLDRAIWTIASRQPNGNLGIHANELAKPHLIVVDKHGKRFTNE
;
A
#
# COMPACT_ATOMS: atom_id res chain seq x y z
N MET A 1 26.17 13.65 -11.66
CA MET A 1 27.13 13.27 -10.59
C MET A 1 27.04 11.75 -10.40
N ARG A 2 28.16 11.04 -10.31
CA ARG A 2 28.21 9.61 -9.98
C ARG A 2 28.85 9.45 -8.62
N ILE A 3 28.23 8.65 -7.74
CA ILE A 3 28.74 8.37 -6.39
C ILE A 3 29.00 6.87 -6.32
N GLY A 4 30.22 6.49 -5.94
CA GLY A 4 30.59 5.10 -5.73
C GLY A 4 30.47 4.71 -4.26
N ALA A 5 30.03 3.47 -4.02
CA ALA A 5 30.01 2.87 -2.69
C ALA A 5 30.75 1.56 -2.67
N THR A 6 31.75 1.43 -1.79
CA THR A 6 32.65 0.25 -1.72
C THR A 6 32.02 -0.94 -0.99
N LYS A 7 31.01 -0.70 -0.14
CA LYS A 7 30.36 -1.72 0.71
C LYS A 7 28.91 -2.00 0.34
N GLY A 8 28.37 -1.31 -0.64
CA GLY A 8 26.99 -1.47 -1.08
C GLY A 8 26.16 -0.21 -0.96
N VAL A 9 24.93 -0.28 -1.44
CA VAL A 9 23.93 0.79 -1.42
C VAL A 9 22.66 0.25 -0.80
N LEU A 10 22.11 0.93 0.21
CA LEU A 10 20.79 0.66 0.75
C LEU A 10 19.75 1.43 -0.06
N LEU A 11 18.80 0.71 -0.66
CA LEU A 11 17.62 1.28 -1.33
C LEU A 11 16.45 1.28 -0.35
N ASN A 12 16.09 2.45 0.16
CA ASN A 12 14.96 2.64 1.08
C ASN A 12 14.08 3.78 0.55
N ALA A 13 13.40 3.54 -0.56
CA ALA A 13 12.69 4.54 -1.34
C ALA A 13 11.19 4.23 -1.51
N GLY A 14 10.57 3.61 -0.49
CA GLY A 14 9.15 3.28 -0.49
C GLY A 14 8.79 2.08 -1.36
N GLY A 15 7.50 1.90 -1.54
CA GLY A 15 6.93 0.78 -2.27
C GLY A 15 6.33 1.17 -3.63
N PHE A 16 5.33 0.41 -4.08
CA PHE A 16 4.68 0.61 -5.37
C PHE A 16 3.15 0.85 -5.26
N ALA A 17 2.68 1.30 -4.11
CA ALA A 17 1.25 1.46 -3.85
C ALA A 17 0.54 2.46 -4.81
N ARG A 18 1.28 3.38 -5.42
CA ARG A 18 0.79 4.34 -6.41
C ARG A 18 0.99 3.90 -7.87
N ASN A 19 1.63 2.75 -8.10
CA ASN A 19 1.83 2.22 -9.44
C ASN A 19 0.73 1.20 -9.79
N ALA A 20 -0.22 1.61 -10.63
CA ALA A 20 -1.37 0.79 -11.00
C ALA A 20 -0.98 -0.50 -11.74
N GLU A 21 0.08 -0.46 -12.55
CA GLU A 21 0.55 -1.62 -13.29
C GLU A 21 1.19 -2.64 -12.36
N MET A 22 2.10 -2.22 -11.48
CA MET A 22 2.72 -3.11 -10.49
C MET A 22 1.69 -3.68 -9.53
N ARG A 23 0.69 -2.91 -9.13
CA ARG A 23 -0.42 -3.41 -8.31
C ARG A 23 -1.25 -4.47 -9.02
N ARG A 24 -1.49 -4.32 -10.32
CA ARG A 24 -2.18 -5.37 -11.13
C ARG A 24 -1.33 -6.61 -11.30
N GLN A 25 -0.02 -6.43 -11.45
CA GLN A 25 0.91 -7.55 -11.68
C GLN A 25 1.18 -8.35 -10.41
N PHE A 26 1.39 -7.71 -9.29
CA PHE A 26 1.87 -8.32 -8.05
C PHE A 26 0.86 -8.30 -6.93
N GLY A 27 0.08 -7.22 -6.81
CA GLY A 27 -0.81 -7.00 -5.68
C GLY A 27 -2.06 -7.87 -5.68
N PRO A 28 -2.71 -8.01 -4.52
CA PRO A 28 -4.00 -8.69 -4.43
C PRO A 28 -5.08 -7.93 -5.21
N GLN A 29 -6.04 -8.68 -5.76
CA GLN A 29 -7.11 -8.13 -6.59
C GLN A 29 -8.47 -8.20 -5.87
N PRO A 30 -9.38 -7.25 -6.11
CA PRO A 30 -9.26 -6.05 -6.94
C PRO A 30 -8.35 -4.99 -6.32
N SER A 31 -7.67 -4.20 -7.13
CA SER A 31 -6.68 -3.22 -6.67
C SER A 31 -6.86 -1.86 -7.34
N PHE A 32 -7.06 -0.82 -6.53
CA PHE A 32 -7.31 0.55 -6.99
C PHE A 32 -6.32 1.52 -6.32
N THR A 33 -5.60 2.29 -7.11
CA THR A 33 -4.59 3.24 -6.61
C THR A 33 -5.19 4.47 -5.92
N GLU A 34 -6.45 4.79 -6.21
CA GLU A 34 -7.18 5.89 -5.57
C GLU A 34 -7.60 5.60 -4.11
N TRP A 35 -7.50 4.36 -3.67
CA TRP A 35 -7.80 3.93 -2.30
C TRP A 35 -6.53 3.64 -1.48
N THR A 36 -5.43 4.32 -1.80
CA THR A 36 -4.21 4.23 -0.99
C THR A 36 -3.86 5.58 -0.37
N VAL A 37 -3.40 5.55 0.87
CA VAL A 37 -2.85 6.71 1.60
C VAL A 37 -1.32 6.76 1.52
N ALA A 38 -0.71 5.87 0.76
CA ALA A 38 0.73 5.85 0.55
C ALA A 38 1.21 7.17 -0.07
N ASN A 39 2.47 7.49 0.16
CA ASN A 39 3.11 8.68 -0.40
C ASN A 39 2.92 8.71 -1.93
N PRO A 40 2.63 9.87 -2.54
CA PRO A 40 2.53 9.99 -4.00
C PRO A 40 3.74 9.47 -4.78
N GLY A 41 4.93 9.48 -4.17
CA GLY A 41 6.17 8.95 -4.74
C GLY A 41 6.35 7.43 -4.62
N ASP A 42 5.42 6.68 -4.03
CA ASP A 42 5.52 5.23 -3.91
C ASP A 42 5.15 4.54 -5.24
N THR A 43 5.95 4.76 -6.25
CA THR A 43 5.74 4.35 -7.65
C THR A 43 6.62 3.17 -8.08
N GLY A 44 7.52 2.69 -7.18
CA GLY A 44 8.20 1.40 -7.32
C GLY A 44 9.45 1.39 -8.19
N GLU A 45 10.03 2.54 -8.56
CA GLU A 45 11.20 2.63 -9.45
C GLU A 45 12.42 1.93 -8.86
N MET A 46 12.65 2.08 -7.55
CA MET A 46 13.79 1.45 -6.90
C MET A 46 13.63 -0.07 -6.81
N LEU A 47 12.41 -0.57 -6.58
CA LEU A 47 12.12 -2.01 -6.65
C LEU A 47 12.41 -2.56 -8.05
N GLN A 48 11.89 -1.89 -9.10
CA GLN A 48 12.14 -2.30 -10.48
C GLN A 48 13.63 -2.27 -10.83
N THR A 49 14.36 -1.26 -10.36
CA THR A 49 15.80 -1.15 -10.55
C THR A 49 16.54 -2.28 -9.85
N ALA A 50 16.20 -2.60 -8.60
CA ALA A 50 16.77 -3.70 -7.86
C ALA A 50 16.55 -5.05 -8.56
N VAL A 51 15.32 -5.30 -9.02
CA VAL A 51 14.97 -6.53 -9.77
C VAL A 51 15.76 -6.64 -11.07
N LYS A 52 15.93 -5.56 -11.82
CA LYS A 52 16.77 -5.52 -13.02
C LYS A 52 18.24 -5.84 -12.73
N LEU A 53 18.71 -5.56 -11.53
CA LEU A 53 20.05 -5.88 -11.05
C LEU A 53 20.16 -7.30 -10.45
N GLY A 54 19.09 -8.10 -10.51
CA GLY A 54 19.07 -9.48 -10.03
C GLY A 54 18.65 -9.66 -8.57
N ALA A 55 18.04 -8.65 -7.94
CA ALA A 55 17.54 -8.80 -6.58
C ALA A 55 16.38 -9.80 -6.53
N ALA A 56 16.38 -10.66 -5.52
CA ALA A 56 15.27 -11.53 -5.21
C ALA A 56 14.12 -10.72 -4.60
N THR A 57 12.88 -11.14 -4.89
CA THR A 57 11.67 -10.53 -4.36
C THR A 57 10.88 -11.54 -3.54
N HIS A 58 10.17 -11.05 -2.51
CA HIS A 58 9.29 -11.87 -1.69
C HIS A 58 8.08 -11.05 -1.24
N GLY A 59 6.89 -11.68 -1.21
CA GLY A 59 5.69 -11.10 -0.62
C GLY A 59 5.13 -9.89 -1.38
N LEU A 60 5.41 -9.72 -2.67
CA LEU A 60 4.86 -8.64 -3.49
C LEU A 60 3.33 -8.71 -3.64
N ASP A 61 2.77 -9.88 -3.43
CA ASP A 61 1.33 -10.18 -3.41
C ASP A 61 0.64 -9.81 -2.10
N ARG A 62 1.40 -9.38 -1.10
CA ARG A 62 0.87 -9.01 0.22
C ARG A 62 0.67 -7.51 0.34
N ALA A 63 -0.38 -7.12 1.05
CA ALA A 63 -0.67 -5.73 1.37
C ALA A 63 -1.21 -5.60 2.78
N ILE A 64 -0.94 -4.47 3.42
CA ILE A 64 -1.61 -4.08 4.65
C ILE A 64 -2.92 -3.42 4.26
N TRP A 65 -4.03 -3.99 4.73
CA TRP A 65 -5.37 -3.48 4.52
C TRP A 65 -5.89 -2.79 5.77
N THR A 66 -6.59 -1.69 5.57
CA THR A 66 -7.31 -1.00 6.63
C THR A 66 -8.60 -0.43 6.08
N ILE A 67 -9.57 -0.23 6.96
CA ILE A 67 -10.79 0.49 6.60
C ILE A 67 -10.43 1.96 6.40
N ALA A 68 -10.95 2.53 5.32
CA ALA A 68 -10.82 3.93 5.01
C ALA A 68 -12.14 4.51 4.53
N SER A 69 -12.39 5.77 4.82
CA SER A 69 -13.50 6.54 4.27
C SER A 69 -12.99 7.69 3.42
N ARG A 70 -13.77 8.06 2.40
CA ARG A 70 -13.50 9.26 1.61
C ARG A 70 -14.17 10.44 2.28
N GLN A 71 -13.37 11.41 2.66
CA GLN A 71 -13.84 12.65 3.28
C GLN A 71 -14.45 13.61 2.23
N PRO A 72 -15.26 14.60 2.63
CA PRO A 72 -15.87 15.56 1.70
C PRO A 72 -14.85 16.34 0.86
N ASN A 73 -13.64 16.54 1.37
CA ASN A 73 -12.54 17.19 0.64
C ASN A 73 -11.81 16.25 -0.34
N GLY A 74 -12.27 14.99 -0.50
CA GLY A 74 -11.69 13.98 -1.38
C GLY A 74 -10.54 13.16 -0.77
N ASN A 75 -10.03 13.54 0.39
CA ASN A 75 -8.97 12.80 1.07
C ASN A 75 -9.47 11.49 1.67
N LEU A 76 -8.56 10.54 1.86
CA LEU A 76 -8.85 9.31 2.59
C LEU A 76 -8.53 9.48 4.08
N GLY A 77 -9.49 9.15 4.93
CA GLY A 77 -9.29 8.95 6.36
C GLY A 77 -9.11 7.48 6.67
N ILE A 78 -8.03 7.12 7.35
CA ILE A 78 -7.76 5.74 7.79
C ILE A 78 -8.40 5.54 9.16
N HIS A 79 -9.02 4.36 9.38
CA HIS A 79 -9.71 4.00 10.63
C HIS A 79 -9.05 2.83 11.38
N ALA A 80 -7.73 2.65 11.22
CA ALA A 80 -7.01 1.56 11.86
C ALA A 80 -7.07 1.63 13.40
N ASN A 81 -6.96 2.83 13.96
CA ASN A 81 -7.03 3.03 15.41
C ASN A 81 -8.45 2.90 15.97
N GLU A 82 -9.45 3.19 15.15
CA GLU A 82 -10.85 3.05 15.52
C GLU A 82 -11.24 1.58 15.63
N LEU A 83 -10.74 0.72 14.75
CA LEU A 83 -11.01 -0.73 14.79
C LEU A 83 -10.51 -1.40 16.07
N ALA A 84 -9.49 -0.85 16.71
CA ALA A 84 -8.96 -1.37 17.97
C ALA A 84 -9.77 -0.94 19.22
N LYS A 85 -10.80 -0.10 19.06
CA LYS A 85 -11.61 0.38 20.18
C LYS A 85 -12.75 -0.59 20.48
N PRO A 86 -13.09 -0.80 21.78
CA PRO A 86 -14.24 -1.62 22.13
C PRO A 86 -15.54 -1.00 21.62
N HIS A 87 -16.53 -1.85 21.35
CA HIS A 87 -17.89 -1.46 20.90
C HIS A 87 -17.95 -0.86 19.49
N LEU A 88 -16.90 -1.03 18.67
CA LEU A 88 -16.97 -0.70 17.25
C LEU A 88 -17.47 -1.92 16.47
N ILE A 89 -18.31 -1.68 15.47
CA ILE A 89 -18.73 -2.68 14.50
C ILE A 89 -18.57 -2.14 13.08
N VAL A 90 -18.25 -3.03 12.14
CA VAL A 90 -18.21 -2.70 10.72
C VAL A 90 -19.46 -3.23 10.04
N VAL A 91 -20.20 -2.34 9.38
CA VAL A 91 -21.44 -2.67 8.69
C VAL A 91 -21.35 -2.34 7.20
N ASP A 92 -22.12 -3.04 6.39
CA ASP A 92 -22.31 -2.73 4.98
C ASP A 92 -23.24 -1.52 4.79
N LYS A 93 -23.51 -1.16 3.53
CA LYS A 93 -24.43 -0.07 3.17
C LYS A 93 -25.88 -0.26 3.64
N HIS A 94 -26.24 -1.46 4.07
CA HIS A 94 -27.58 -1.79 4.60
C HIS A 94 -27.59 -1.86 6.13
N GLY A 95 -26.48 -1.52 6.80
CA GLY A 95 -26.33 -1.59 8.24
C GLY A 95 -26.11 -3.00 8.79
N LYS A 96 -25.84 -3.97 7.93
CA LYS A 96 -25.61 -5.37 8.33
C LYS A 96 -24.13 -5.58 8.62
N ARG A 97 -23.79 -6.10 9.81
CA ARG A 97 -22.45 -6.52 10.17
C ARG A 97 -21.99 -7.68 9.27
N PHE A 98 -20.81 -7.61 8.69
CA PHE A 98 -20.30 -8.60 7.72
C PHE A 98 -18.92 -9.14 8.07
N THR A 99 -18.27 -8.63 9.11
CA THR A 99 -16.96 -9.08 9.56
C THR A 99 -16.90 -9.14 11.08
N ASN A 100 -15.88 -9.77 11.59
CA ASN A 100 -15.52 -9.76 13.01
C ASN A 100 -14.25 -8.91 13.15
N GLU A 101 -14.38 -7.79 13.83
CA GLU A 101 -13.33 -6.78 14.03
C GLU A 101 -12.26 -7.22 15.04
#